data_bf4d3140007801505abeac4a9e956604
#
_entry.id   bf4d3140007801505abeac4a9e956604
#
_cell.length_a   1.000
_cell.length_b   1.000
_cell.length_c   1.000
_cell.angle_alpha   90.00
_cell.angle_beta   90.00
_cell.angle_gamma   90.00
#
_symmetry.space_group_name_H-M   'P 1'
#
loop_
_entity.id
_entity.type
_entity.pdbx_description
1 polymer ?
#
loop_
_entity_poly.entity_id
_entity_poly.type
_entity_poly.pdbx_seq_one_letter_code
_entity_poly.pdbx_strand_id
1 'polypeptide(L)'
;EGEIILDGKNIKFSSPSEALQNHVSMVHQELNQVLNQTVMENMWLGRFPMKHGLVDDQKMYEDTKAIFDDLDIQVNPKVKIGTLKVSQKQMIEIAKAVSYNSKVIVMDEPTSSLTEKEVEHLFKIIEKLKKKNTSIIYISHKMEEILRISDDVTVMRDGKWIDTKPASELTIDKIIKMMVGRELKDRYPEKKAKIGDVLMEVKDL
;
A
#
# COMPACT_ATOMS: atom_id res chain seq x y z
N GLU A 1 -17.61 -14.90 -2.61
CA GLU A 1 -17.53 -16.36 -2.39
C GLU A 1 -16.07 -16.78 -2.40
N GLY A 2 -15.65 -17.65 -1.48
CA GLY A 2 -14.29 -18.14 -1.37
C GLY A 2 -13.91 -18.49 0.05
N GLU A 3 -12.71 -19.01 0.22
CA GLU A 3 -12.16 -19.38 1.51
C GLU A 3 -10.84 -18.65 1.72
N ILE A 4 -10.58 -18.26 2.98
CA ILE A 4 -9.31 -17.71 3.40
C ILE A 4 -8.61 -18.76 4.27
N ILE A 5 -7.44 -19.19 3.84
CA ILE A 5 -6.64 -20.18 4.56
C ILE A 5 -5.37 -19.46 5.06
N LEU A 6 -5.18 -19.41 6.37
CA LEU A 6 -3.99 -18.89 7.02
C LEU A 6 -3.35 -19.97 7.90
N ASP A 7 -2.07 -20.24 7.70
CA ASP A 7 -1.35 -21.31 8.40
C ASP A 7 -2.07 -22.68 8.36
N GLY A 8 -2.67 -23.00 7.19
CA GLY A 8 -3.41 -24.25 6.97
C GLY A 8 -4.80 -24.32 7.62
N LYS A 9 -5.28 -23.23 8.23
CA LYS A 9 -6.61 -23.15 8.85
C LYS A 9 -7.53 -22.26 8.04
N ASN A 10 -8.76 -22.73 7.81
CA ASN A 10 -9.80 -21.88 7.23
C ASN A 10 -10.22 -20.84 8.26
N ILE A 11 -10.18 -19.57 7.87
CA ILE A 11 -10.49 -18.44 8.74
C ILE A 11 -11.55 -17.54 8.12
N LYS A 12 -12.35 -16.94 8.99
CA LYS A 12 -13.30 -15.91 8.61
C LYS A 12 -13.27 -14.81 9.68
N PHE A 13 -12.81 -13.65 9.32
CA PHE A 13 -12.77 -12.52 10.24
C PHE A 13 -14.14 -11.85 10.34
N SER A 14 -14.61 -11.65 11.56
CA SER A 14 -15.86 -10.92 11.86
C SER A 14 -15.62 -9.41 12.01
N SER A 15 -14.37 -9.00 12.23
CA SER A 15 -13.98 -7.61 12.43
C SER A 15 -12.52 -7.34 12.01
N PRO A 16 -12.17 -6.08 11.70
CA PRO A 16 -10.77 -5.69 11.48
C PRO A 16 -9.86 -5.99 12.67
N SER A 17 -10.38 -5.85 13.90
CA SER A 17 -9.62 -6.17 15.11
C SER A 17 -9.24 -7.65 15.17
N GLU A 18 -10.13 -8.54 14.77
CA GLU A 18 -9.84 -9.97 14.69
C GLU A 18 -8.77 -10.30 13.65
N ALA A 19 -8.79 -9.62 12.49
CA ALA A 19 -7.74 -9.76 11.48
C ALA A 19 -6.37 -9.36 12.04
N LEU A 20 -6.28 -8.23 12.75
CA LEU A 20 -5.04 -7.76 13.40
C LEU A 20 -4.55 -8.76 14.47
N GLN A 21 -5.45 -9.33 15.28
CA GLN A 21 -5.10 -10.37 16.27
C GLN A 21 -4.59 -11.65 15.62
N ASN A 22 -5.02 -11.94 14.40
CA ASN A 22 -4.53 -13.06 13.57
C ASN A 22 -3.34 -12.67 12.69
N HIS A 23 -2.66 -11.56 13.00
CA HIS A 23 -1.47 -11.11 12.30
C HIS A 23 -1.69 -10.75 10.81
N VAL A 24 -2.88 -10.28 10.47
CA VAL A 24 -3.19 -9.70 9.16
C VAL A 24 -3.43 -8.22 9.33
N SER A 25 -2.63 -7.38 8.70
CA SER A 25 -2.78 -5.92 8.69
C SER A 25 -3.00 -5.39 7.29
N MET A 26 -3.49 -4.15 7.19
CA MET A 26 -3.77 -3.50 5.91
C MET A 26 -3.30 -2.06 5.92
N VAL A 27 -2.68 -1.65 4.83
CA VAL A 27 -2.43 -0.25 4.46
C VAL A 27 -3.52 0.14 3.48
N HIS A 28 -4.40 1.04 3.90
CA HIS A 28 -5.53 1.50 3.09
C HIS A 28 -5.10 2.57 2.08
N GLN A 29 -5.83 2.66 0.98
CA GLN A 29 -5.65 3.71 -0.03
C GLN A 29 -5.92 5.11 0.56
N GLU A 30 -6.94 5.24 1.42
CA GLU A 30 -7.27 6.48 2.11
C GLU A 30 -6.57 6.58 3.46
N LEU A 31 -6.01 7.77 3.74
CA LEU A 31 -5.33 8.06 4.99
C LEU A 31 -6.33 8.42 6.09
N ASN A 32 -6.62 7.46 6.97
CA ASN A 32 -7.57 7.62 8.08
C ASN A 32 -6.87 8.02 9.39
N GLN A 33 -6.02 9.05 9.34
CA GLN A 33 -5.22 9.51 10.47
C GLN A 33 -5.90 10.65 11.24
N VAL A 34 -5.71 10.69 12.54
CA VAL A 34 -6.21 11.78 13.41
C VAL A 34 -5.23 12.95 13.33
N LEU A 35 -5.56 13.97 12.53
CA LEU A 35 -4.66 15.07 12.16
C LEU A 35 -4.16 15.90 13.35
N ASN A 36 -4.96 16.03 14.42
CA ASN A 36 -4.63 16.81 15.60
C ASN A 36 -3.76 16.07 16.62
N GLN A 37 -3.59 14.74 16.46
CA GLN A 37 -2.71 13.92 17.27
C GLN A 37 -1.31 13.84 16.69
N THR A 38 -0.36 13.47 17.54
CA THR A 38 1.03 13.23 17.13
C THR A 38 1.17 11.95 16.30
N VAL A 39 2.31 11.80 15.65
CA VAL A 39 2.66 10.60 14.90
C VAL A 39 2.63 9.36 15.80
N MET A 40 3.28 9.41 16.97
CA MET A 40 3.30 8.27 17.90
C MET A 40 1.91 7.91 18.41
N GLU A 41 1.04 8.88 18.71
CA GLU A 41 -0.35 8.60 19.12
C GLU A 41 -1.14 7.92 18.00
N ASN A 42 -0.96 8.33 16.73
CA ASN A 42 -1.57 7.66 15.58
C ASN A 42 -1.04 6.25 15.36
N MET A 43 0.26 6.02 15.55
CA MET A 43 0.89 4.69 15.44
C MET A 43 0.29 3.70 16.45
N TRP A 44 0.01 4.14 17.65
CA TRP A 44 -0.44 3.30 18.77
C TRP A 44 -1.92 3.43 19.08
N LEU A 45 -2.70 4.08 18.24
CA LEU A 45 -4.13 4.28 18.44
C LEU A 45 -4.85 2.93 18.69
N GLY A 46 -5.57 2.85 19.81
CA GLY A 46 -6.28 1.63 20.24
C GLY A 46 -5.41 0.57 20.93
N ARG A 47 -4.08 0.81 21.09
CA ARG A 47 -3.13 -0.10 21.75
C ARG A 47 -1.99 0.65 22.44
N PHE A 48 -2.33 1.76 23.09
CA PHE A 48 -1.35 2.58 23.82
C PHE A 48 -0.57 1.75 24.83
N PRO A 49 0.77 1.86 24.90
CA PRO A 49 1.55 1.27 25.98
C PRO A 49 1.10 1.90 27.31
N MET A 50 0.91 1.06 28.33
CA MET A 50 0.40 1.50 29.63
C MET A 50 1.44 1.24 30.72
N LYS A 51 1.56 2.21 31.66
CA LYS A 51 2.39 2.09 32.86
C LYS A 51 1.59 2.59 34.06
N HIS A 52 1.40 1.74 35.05
CA HIS A 52 0.60 2.07 36.27
C HIS A 52 -0.80 2.62 35.97
N GLY A 53 -1.47 2.15 34.91
CA GLY A 53 -2.81 2.60 34.51
C GLY A 53 -2.87 3.89 33.70
N LEU A 54 -1.74 4.52 33.42
CA LEU A 54 -1.60 5.71 32.56
C LEU A 54 -0.90 5.36 31.24
N VAL A 55 -1.11 6.16 30.20
CA VAL A 55 -0.37 6.01 28.93
C VAL A 55 1.11 6.29 29.17
N ASP A 56 1.97 5.38 28.71
CA ASP A 56 3.41 5.53 28.78
C ASP A 56 3.94 6.22 27.50
N ASP A 57 3.94 7.55 27.52
CA ASP A 57 4.40 8.37 26.40
C ASP A 57 5.87 8.12 26.05
N GLN A 58 6.71 7.82 27.04
CA GLN A 58 8.12 7.54 26.81
C GLN A 58 8.30 6.23 26.05
N LYS A 59 7.63 5.18 26.48
CA LYS A 59 7.60 3.89 25.80
C LYS A 59 7.05 4.01 24.38
N MET A 60 5.95 4.75 24.21
CA MET A 60 5.33 5.01 22.92
C MET A 60 6.29 5.72 21.95
N TYR A 61 7.03 6.70 22.45
CA TYR A 61 8.06 7.41 21.68
C TYR A 61 9.21 6.47 21.25
N GLU A 62 9.75 5.72 22.21
CA GLU A 62 10.88 4.80 21.97
C GLU A 62 10.52 3.72 20.97
N ASP A 63 9.36 3.09 21.13
CA ASP A 63 8.88 2.05 20.21
C ASP A 63 8.63 2.60 18.81
N THR A 64 8.03 3.81 18.70
CA THR A 64 7.83 4.46 17.41
C THR A 64 9.17 4.77 16.74
N LYS A 65 10.11 5.32 17.51
CA LYS A 65 11.43 5.64 17.00
C LYS A 65 12.20 4.41 16.53
N ALA A 66 12.14 3.33 17.28
CA ALA A 66 12.78 2.05 16.90
C ALA A 66 12.23 1.52 15.55
N ILE A 67 10.91 1.60 15.35
CA ILE A 67 10.28 1.22 14.07
C ILE A 67 10.75 2.15 12.95
N PHE A 68 10.79 3.46 13.18
CA PHE A 68 11.21 4.43 12.17
C PHE A 68 12.68 4.27 11.80
N ASP A 69 13.55 4.02 12.79
CA ASP A 69 14.98 3.75 12.54
C ASP A 69 15.15 2.44 11.74
N ASP A 70 14.37 1.38 12.06
CA ASP A 70 14.37 0.12 11.29
C ASP A 70 13.87 0.31 9.84
N LEU A 71 12.92 1.20 9.60
CA LEU A 71 12.36 1.47 8.28
C LEU A 71 12.98 2.67 7.56
N ASP A 72 14.00 3.32 8.14
CA ASP A 72 14.66 4.53 7.62
C ASP A 72 13.68 5.69 7.38
N ILE A 73 12.70 5.88 8.30
CA ILE A 73 11.71 6.95 8.24
C ILE A 73 12.21 8.15 9.06
N GLN A 74 12.46 9.26 8.38
CA GLN A 74 13.00 10.48 8.98
C GLN A 74 11.86 11.44 9.40
N VAL A 75 11.07 11.03 10.40
CA VAL A 75 9.98 11.84 10.96
C VAL A 75 10.08 11.83 12.48
N ASN A 76 9.91 13.00 13.12
CA ASN A 76 9.88 13.08 14.57
C ASN A 76 8.52 12.53 15.10
N PRO A 77 8.51 11.52 15.99
CA PRO A 77 7.26 10.94 16.52
C PRO A 77 6.35 11.94 17.25
N LYS A 78 6.87 13.06 17.74
CA LYS A 78 6.11 14.06 18.52
C LYS A 78 5.43 15.12 17.67
N VAL A 79 5.66 15.20 16.35
CA VAL A 79 4.97 16.17 15.50
C VAL A 79 3.52 15.73 15.23
N LYS A 80 2.64 16.70 15.03
CA LYS A 80 1.24 16.42 14.67
C LYS A 80 1.15 15.94 13.22
N ILE A 81 0.36 14.92 12.98
CA ILE A 81 0.11 14.37 11.62
C ILE A 81 -0.33 15.46 10.64
N GLY A 82 -1.18 16.41 11.09
CA GLY A 82 -1.68 17.49 10.22
C GLY A 82 -0.60 18.36 9.59
N THR A 83 0.60 18.43 10.17
CA THR A 83 1.72 19.23 9.65
C THR A 83 2.56 18.53 8.59
N LEU A 84 2.32 17.25 8.37
CA LEU A 84 3.13 16.41 7.48
C LEU A 84 2.60 16.43 6.04
N LYS A 85 3.52 16.20 5.09
CA LYS A 85 3.17 15.97 3.69
C LYS A 85 2.42 14.65 3.53
N VAL A 86 1.64 14.51 2.46
CA VAL A 86 0.85 13.31 2.18
C VAL A 86 1.75 12.06 2.09
N SER A 87 2.89 12.16 1.42
CA SER A 87 3.84 11.05 1.32
C SER A 87 4.41 10.61 2.68
N GLN A 88 4.69 11.56 3.58
CA GLN A 88 5.12 11.23 4.95
C GLN A 88 4.01 10.51 5.73
N LYS A 89 2.78 10.96 5.58
CA LYS A 89 1.60 10.31 6.17
C LYS A 89 1.44 8.89 5.65
N GLN A 90 1.65 8.66 4.35
CA GLN A 90 1.62 7.33 3.74
C GLN A 90 2.69 6.41 4.35
N MET A 91 3.92 6.91 4.51
CA MET A 91 5.00 6.14 5.14
C MET A 91 4.70 5.79 6.61
N ILE A 92 3.98 6.65 7.32
CA ILE A 92 3.54 6.38 8.69
C ILE A 92 2.46 5.28 8.73
N GLU A 93 1.52 5.25 7.78
CA GLU A 93 0.54 4.13 7.68
C GLU A 93 1.25 2.79 7.42
N ILE A 94 2.27 2.78 6.55
CA ILE A 94 3.08 1.59 6.31
C ILE A 94 3.80 1.17 7.60
N ALA A 95 4.45 2.10 8.30
CA ALA A 95 5.11 1.85 9.57
C ALA A 95 4.13 1.32 10.64
N LYS A 96 2.91 1.85 10.67
CA LYS A 96 1.85 1.39 11.55
C LYS A 96 1.45 -0.05 11.24
N ALA A 97 1.27 -0.42 9.96
CA ALA A 97 0.99 -1.80 9.57
C ALA A 97 2.13 -2.75 9.96
N VAL A 98 3.38 -2.35 9.79
CA VAL A 98 4.57 -3.12 10.21
C VAL A 98 4.61 -3.29 11.72
N SER A 99 4.20 -2.29 12.50
CA SER A 99 4.23 -2.31 13.96
C SER A 99 3.31 -3.35 14.60
N TYR A 100 2.39 -3.95 13.84
CA TYR A 100 1.56 -5.08 14.30
C TYR A 100 2.30 -6.43 14.24
N ASN A 101 3.54 -6.46 13.74
CA ASN A 101 4.30 -7.69 13.54
C ASN A 101 3.49 -8.74 12.76
N SER A 102 2.87 -8.30 11.68
CA SER A 102 1.94 -9.08 10.89
C SER A 102 2.65 -10.15 10.06
N LYS A 103 2.01 -11.30 9.89
CA LYS A 103 2.42 -12.36 8.94
C LYS A 103 2.04 -12.01 7.51
N VAL A 104 0.91 -11.31 7.36
CA VAL A 104 0.39 -10.85 6.07
C VAL A 104 0.09 -9.36 6.14
N ILE A 105 0.59 -8.59 5.20
CA ILE A 105 0.28 -7.17 5.04
C ILE A 105 -0.36 -6.97 3.66
N VAL A 106 -1.60 -6.48 3.65
CA VAL A 106 -2.28 -6.05 2.43
C VAL A 106 -1.95 -4.58 2.20
N MET A 107 -1.48 -4.22 1.02
CA MET A 107 -1.18 -2.85 0.61
C MET A 107 -2.05 -2.47 -0.59
N ASP A 108 -2.98 -1.54 -0.37
CA ASP A 108 -3.91 -1.08 -1.40
C ASP A 108 -3.46 0.26 -1.96
N GLU A 109 -2.98 0.26 -3.22
CA GLU A 109 -2.45 1.43 -3.94
C GLU A 109 -1.43 2.26 -3.11
N PRO A 110 -0.43 1.65 -2.47
CA PRO A 110 0.40 2.35 -1.47
C PRO A 110 1.30 3.44 -2.07
N THR A 111 1.46 3.47 -3.39
CA THR A 111 2.33 4.43 -4.11
C THR A 111 1.58 5.60 -4.75
N SER A 112 0.25 5.71 -4.56
CA SER A 112 -0.58 6.72 -5.22
C SER A 112 -0.16 8.17 -4.93
N SER A 113 0.43 8.42 -3.75
CA SER A 113 0.86 9.73 -3.28
C SER A 113 2.38 9.86 -3.08
N LEU A 114 3.16 8.88 -3.54
CA LEU A 114 4.60 8.82 -3.36
C LEU A 114 5.34 9.33 -4.60
N THR A 115 6.46 10.02 -4.37
CA THR A 115 7.45 10.32 -5.41
C THR A 115 8.25 9.06 -5.77
N GLU A 116 8.94 9.05 -6.91
CA GLU A 116 9.78 7.92 -7.34
C GLU A 116 10.80 7.49 -6.26
N LYS A 117 11.43 8.44 -5.57
CA LYS A 117 12.37 8.14 -4.47
C LYS A 117 11.69 7.45 -3.29
N GLU A 118 10.47 7.85 -2.96
CA GLU A 118 9.69 7.27 -1.88
C GLU A 118 9.15 5.88 -2.27
N VAL A 119 8.81 5.66 -3.54
CA VAL A 119 8.48 4.34 -4.09
C VAL A 119 9.67 3.38 -3.96
N GLU A 120 10.88 3.82 -4.33
CA GLU A 120 12.11 3.04 -4.13
C GLU A 120 12.34 2.69 -2.65
N HIS A 121 12.05 3.63 -1.76
CA HIS A 121 12.16 3.40 -0.33
C HIS A 121 11.12 2.36 0.14
N LEU A 122 9.87 2.47 -0.29
CA LEU A 122 8.82 1.48 0.00
C LEU A 122 9.24 0.08 -0.47
N PHE A 123 9.80 -0.05 -1.66
CA PHE A 123 10.23 -1.34 -2.19
C PHE A 123 11.36 -1.97 -1.35
N LYS A 124 12.29 -1.16 -0.82
CA LYS A 124 13.29 -1.65 0.14
C LYS A 124 12.65 -2.15 1.44
N ILE A 125 11.60 -1.47 1.92
CA ILE A 125 10.83 -1.92 3.08
C ILE A 125 10.15 -3.26 2.78
N ILE A 126 9.50 -3.41 1.63
CA ILE A 126 8.85 -4.66 1.19
C ILE A 126 9.87 -5.80 1.16
N GLU A 127 11.04 -5.60 0.53
CA GLU A 127 12.11 -6.60 0.49
C GLU A 127 12.58 -7.00 1.89
N LYS A 128 12.70 -6.03 2.80
CA LYS A 128 13.06 -6.30 4.18
C LYS A 128 12.01 -7.13 4.91
N LEU A 129 10.73 -6.85 4.69
CA LEU A 129 9.62 -7.60 5.25
C LEU A 129 9.55 -9.03 4.70
N LYS A 130 9.76 -9.22 3.39
CA LYS A 130 9.87 -10.54 2.75
C LYS A 130 10.97 -11.38 3.40
N LYS A 131 12.15 -10.78 3.66
CA LYS A 131 13.26 -11.45 4.37
C LYS A 131 12.92 -11.85 5.82
N LYS A 132 11.95 -11.17 6.44
CA LYS A 132 11.40 -11.50 7.77
C LYS A 132 10.22 -12.49 7.70
N ASN A 133 10.00 -13.13 6.53
CA ASN A 133 8.89 -14.06 6.26
C ASN A 133 7.50 -13.41 6.39
N THR A 134 7.38 -12.10 6.12
CA THR A 134 6.08 -11.45 5.99
C THR A 134 5.60 -11.58 4.54
N SER A 135 4.40 -12.11 4.35
CA SER A 135 3.73 -12.16 3.05
C SER A 135 3.10 -10.80 2.73
N ILE A 136 3.28 -10.34 1.50
CA ILE A 136 2.71 -9.05 1.05
C ILE A 136 1.68 -9.32 -0.05
N ILE A 137 0.47 -8.79 0.12
CA ILE A 137 -0.54 -8.70 -0.94
C ILE A 137 -0.52 -7.26 -1.42
N TYR A 138 0.03 -7.06 -2.62
CA TYR A 138 0.23 -5.73 -3.19
C TYR A 138 -0.80 -5.47 -4.29
N ILE A 139 -1.68 -4.50 -4.09
CA ILE A 139 -2.72 -4.12 -5.04
C ILE A 139 -2.29 -2.82 -5.72
N SER A 140 -2.20 -2.83 -7.04
CA SER A 140 -1.85 -1.64 -7.82
C SER A 140 -2.34 -1.78 -9.27
N HIS A 141 -2.52 -0.65 -9.94
CA HIS A 141 -2.74 -0.58 -11.39
C HIS A 141 -1.46 -0.23 -12.16
N LYS A 142 -0.34 0.00 -11.46
CA LYS A 142 0.96 0.31 -12.06
C LYS A 142 1.72 -0.98 -12.37
N MET A 143 1.61 -1.45 -13.60
CA MET A 143 2.12 -2.76 -14.04
C MET A 143 3.63 -2.91 -13.84
N GLU A 144 4.39 -1.83 -14.00
CA GLU A 144 5.84 -1.81 -13.81
C GLU A 144 6.22 -2.11 -12.34
N GLU A 145 5.47 -1.54 -11.39
CA GLU A 145 5.65 -1.82 -9.96
C GLU A 145 5.35 -3.29 -9.66
N ILE A 146 4.21 -3.80 -10.15
CA ILE A 146 3.77 -5.18 -9.94
C ILE A 146 4.84 -6.16 -10.46
N LEU A 147 5.28 -6.01 -11.70
CA LEU A 147 6.28 -6.91 -12.29
C LEU A 147 7.64 -6.86 -11.59
N ARG A 148 7.95 -5.75 -10.93
CA ARG A 148 9.21 -5.57 -10.23
C ARG A 148 9.27 -6.24 -8.87
N ILE A 149 8.16 -6.24 -8.10
CA ILE A 149 8.20 -6.65 -6.68
C ILE A 149 7.46 -7.96 -6.40
N SER A 150 6.59 -8.41 -7.30
CA SER A 150 5.76 -9.58 -7.08
C SER A 150 6.48 -10.87 -7.47
N ASP A 151 6.21 -11.94 -6.74
CA ASP A 151 6.59 -13.30 -7.10
C ASP A 151 5.51 -13.88 -8.04
N ASP A 152 4.24 -13.75 -7.66
CA ASP A 152 3.06 -14.15 -8.44
C ASP A 152 2.14 -12.96 -8.67
N VAL A 153 1.47 -12.93 -9.81
CA VAL A 153 0.50 -11.89 -10.17
C VAL A 153 -0.85 -12.52 -10.45
N THR A 154 -1.86 -12.09 -9.70
CA THR A 154 -3.25 -12.47 -9.91
C THR A 154 -3.99 -11.33 -10.60
N VAL A 155 -4.65 -11.63 -11.71
CA VAL A 155 -5.49 -10.66 -12.42
C VAL A 155 -6.95 -10.91 -12.11
N MET A 156 -7.63 -9.85 -11.71
CA MET A 156 -9.08 -9.82 -11.50
C MET A 156 -9.74 -8.86 -12.48
N ARG A 157 -10.95 -9.18 -12.93
CA ARG A 157 -11.77 -8.33 -13.79
C ARG A 157 -13.25 -8.50 -13.45
N ASP A 158 -13.96 -7.39 -13.27
CA ASP A 158 -15.39 -7.38 -12.95
C ASP A 158 -15.72 -8.25 -11.71
N GLY A 159 -14.84 -8.22 -10.68
CA GLY A 159 -14.97 -9.00 -9.46
C GLY A 159 -14.70 -10.50 -9.61
N LYS A 160 -14.21 -10.96 -10.76
CA LYS A 160 -13.89 -12.36 -11.03
C LYS A 160 -12.39 -12.58 -11.17
N TRP A 161 -11.92 -13.68 -10.63
CA TRP A 161 -10.58 -14.18 -10.89
C TRP A 161 -10.44 -14.56 -12.38
N ILE A 162 -9.37 -14.13 -13.00
CA ILE A 162 -9.07 -14.43 -14.41
C ILE A 162 -7.94 -15.45 -14.51
N ASP A 163 -6.79 -15.15 -13.89
CA ASP A 163 -5.63 -16.04 -13.91
C ASP A 163 -4.63 -15.62 -12.83
N THR A 164 -3.75 -16.56 -12.43
CA THR A 164 -2.60 -16.30 -11.56
C THR A 164 -1.35 -16.90 -12.19
N LYS A 165 -0.29 -16.12 -12.35
CA LYS A 165 0.96 -16.54 -12.97
C LYS A 165 2.17 -15.98 -12.25
N PRO A 166 3.33 -16.69 -12.30
CA PRO A 166 4.59 -16.12 -11.88
C PRO A 166 4.89 -14.81 -12.63
N ALA A 167 5.34 -13.79 -11.92
CA ALA A 167 5.66 -12.49 -12.52
C ALA A 167 6.71 -12.61 -13.65
N SER A 168 7.64 -13.57 -13.54
CA SER A 168 8.66 -13.86 -14.54
C SER A 168 8.11 -14.31 -15.91
N GLU A 169 6.88 -14.82 -15.95
CA GLU A 169 6.21 -15.27 -17.19
C GLU A 169 5.33 -14.18 -17.82
N LEU A 170 5.18 -13.05 -17.14
CA LEU A 170 4.30 -11.97 -17.54
C LEU A 170 5.05 -10.80 -18.18
N THR A 171 4.35 -10.13 -19.08
CA THR A 171 4.71 -8.83 -19.63
C THR A 171 3.54 -7.87 -19.42
N ILE A 172 3.79 -6.56 -19.48
CA ILE A 172 2.74 -5.54 -19.36
C ILE A 172 1.59 -5.84 -20.34
N ASP A 173 1.89 -6.18 -21.59
CA ASP A 173 0.87 -6.46 -22.60
C ASP A 173 0.03 -7.70 -22.26
N LYS A 174 0.65 -8.74 -21.69
CA LYS A 174 -0.09 -9.93 -21.22
C LYS A 174 -1.05 -9.57 -20.07
N ILE A 175 -0.59 -8.78 -19.10
CA ILE A 175 -1.43 -8.34 -17.98
C ILE A 175 -2.60 -7.51 -18.51
N ILE A 176 -2.34 -6.54 -19.38
CA ILE A 176 -3.39 -5.70 -19.99
C ILE A 176 -4.40 -6.57 -20.76
N LYS A 177 -3.93 -7.55 -21.55
CA LYS A 177 -4.81 -8.47 -22.27
C LYS A 177 -5.73 -9.25 -21.32
N MET A 178 -5.20 -9.73 -20.19
CA MET A 178 -5.97 -10.44 -19.17
C MET A 178 -7.00 -9.51 -18.51
N MET A 179 -6.63 -8.26 -18.18
CA MET A 179 -7.52 -7.26 -17.57
C MET A 179 -8.64 -6.81 -18.52
N VAL A 180 -8.33 -6.54 -19.78
CA VAL A 180 -9.28 -6.01 -20.77
C VAL A 180 -10.06 -7.12 -21.48
N GLY A 181 -9.50 -8.34 -21.57
CA GLY A 181 -10.12 -9.50 -22.21
C GLY A 181 -10.06 -9.50 -23.74
N ARG A 182 -9.37 -8.54 -24.34
CA ARG A 182 -9.11 -8.46 -25.78
C ARG A 182 -7.71 -7.90 -26.05
N GLU A 183 -7.15 -8.21 -27.18
CA GLU A 183 -5.92 -7.56 -27.63
C GLU A 183 -6.18 -6.08 -27.93
N LEU A 184 -5.42 -5.21 -27.30
CA LEU A 184 -5.37 -3.81 -27.70
C LEU A 184 -4.49 -3.72 -28.93
N LYS A 185 -5.09 -3.86 -30.13
CA LYS A 185 -4.38 -3.76 -31.39
C LYS A 185 -3.74 -2.38 -31.63
N ASP A 186 -4.38 -1.32 -31.09
CA ASP A 186 -3.85 0.04 -31.13
C ASP A 186 -4.10 0.74 -29.78
N ARG A 187 -3.03 1.05 -29.03
CA ARG A 187 -3.12 1.91 -27.83
C ARG A 187 -3.57 3.34 -28.16
N TYR A 188 -3.25 3.79 -29.36
CA TYR A 188 -3.58 5.13 -29.88
C TYR A 188 -4.08 4.97 -31.30
N PRO A 189 -5.39 4.72 -31.53
CA PRO A 189 -5.93 4.64 -32.88
C PRO A 189 -5.68 5.96 -33.61
N GLU A 190 -5.19 5.86 -34.86
CA GLU A 190 -4.99 7.04 -35.68
C GLU A 190 -6.29 7.87 -35.77
N LYS A 191 -6.19 9.15 -35.42
CA LYS A 191 -7.31 10.08 -35.57
C LYS A 191 -7.59 10.27 -37.06
N LYS A 192 -8.64 9.64 -37.57
CA LYS A 192 -9.18 9.86 -38.92
C LYS A 192 -10.08 11.09 -39.01
N ALA A 193 -10.04 11.98 -37.99
CA ALA A 193 -10.83 13.20 -38.01
C ALA A 193 -10.24 14.21 -39.00
N LYS A 194 -11.06 14.76 -39.89
CA LYS A 194 -10.68 15.93 -40.69
C LYS A 194 -10.56 17.13 -39.76
N ILE A 195 -9.44 17.85 -39.88
CA ILE A 195 -9.24 19.11 -39.16
C ILE A 195 -10.28 20.10 -39.71
N GLY A 196 -11.17 20.57 -38.85
CA GLY A 196 -12.16 21.59 -39.16
C GLY A 196 -11.64 23.01 -38.86
N ASP A 197 -12.56 23.98 -38.81
CA ASP A 197 -12.26 25.37 -38.47
C ASP A 197 -11.74 25.50 -37.02
N VAL A 198 -10.94 26.54 -36.78
CA VAL A 198 -10.42 26.85 -35.42
C VAL A 198 -11.59 27.25 -34.52
N LEU A 199 -11.85 26.42 -33.51
CA LEU A 199 -12.91 26.67 -32.49
C LEU A 199 -12.39 27.46 -31.30
N MET A 200 -11.09 27.41 -31.02
CA MET A 200 -10.45 28.10 -29.92
C MET A 200 -8.99 28.41 -30.28
N GLU A 201 -8.58 29.67 -30.08
CA GLU A 201 -7.20 30.11 -30.22
C GLU A 201 -6.74 30.73 -28.90
N VAL A 202 -5.56 30.32 -28.40
CA VAL A 202 -4.95 30.90 -27.19
C VAL A 202 -3.64 31.56 -27.63
N LYS A 203 -3.49 32.86 -27.34
CA LYS A 203 -2.29 33.65 -27.62
C LYS A 203 -1.66 34.10 -26.32
N ASP A 204 -0.32 34.14 -26.31
CA ASP A 204 0.50 34.69 -25.19
C ASP A 204 0.19 34.05 -23.82
N LEU A 205 0.33 32.73 -23.72
CA LEU A 205 0.14 31.94 -22.51
C LEU A 205 1.41 31.96 -21.67
#